data_f2142178633af98ee767dae26037d739
#
_entry.id   f2142178633af98ee767dae26037d739
#
_cell.length_a   1.000
_cell.length_b   1.000
_cell.length_c   1.000
_cell.angle_alpha   90.00
_cell.angle_beta   90.00
_cell.angle_gamma   90.00
#
_symmetry.space_group_name_H-M   'P 1'
#
loop_
_entity.id
_entity.type
_entity.pdbx_description
1 polymer ?
#
loop_
_entity_poly.entity_id
_entity_poly.type
_entity_poly.pdbx_seq_one_letter_code
_entity_poly.pdbx_strand_id
1 'polypeptide(L)'
;MRIRAASSDPPAPGSLPSDLRARAPQDVRRAVAAELERMERAEDVRVLLAVESGSRAWGFASPDSDFDVRFVYVRPVEHYLRLEPARDVLVWRVDEVLDVDGWDADKALRLLRGSNPSLFEWLASPIVYAEDRAFAVVRELAAECFSPVASAHHYLSMGRNHLAALAGETVRLKKCLYTMRAILAARWVVAERAPAPMLLRDLVDAELEEPMKGLAAELLEAKAAAGERGELPRIAAFNAWAAGALAQVTGALADLEPPAPVPWERLDEAFLALVGPAACRSMSEHLLHGKPVTDEQIQMWADEAEAGYDPATLPKPRRGRPPVGDGPSTVVPVRFDAATLAALNARAQAEGIQNRSEAIRAAVRAWAHIA
;
A
#
# COMPACT_ATOMS: atom_id res chain seq x y z
N MET A 1 -23.47 0.86 19.72
CA MET A 1 -22.19 0.15 19.64
C MET A 1 -21.11 1.18 19.31
N ARG A 2 -20.26 1.57 20.26
CA ARG A 2 -19.24 2.59 20.02
C ARG A 2 -18.10 1.94 19.26
N ILE A 3 -17.88 2.35 18.02
CA ILE A 3 -16.68 2.01 17.27
C ILE A 3 -15.53 2.73 17.98
N ARG A 4 -14.62 1.96 18.59
CA ARG A 4 -13.35 2.48 19.09
C ARG A 4 -12.60 2.99 17.85
N ALA A 5 -12.28 4.28 17.86
CA ALA A 5 -11.24 4.79 16.99
C ALA A 5 -9.97 4.00 17.30
N ALA A 6 -9.38 3.35 16.31
CA ALA A 6 -8.10 2.71 16.46
C ALA A 6 -7.09 3.77 16.91
N SER A 7 -6.42 3.53 18.03
CA SER A 7 -5.36 4.39 18.51
C SER A 7 -4.27 4.44 17.44
N SER A 8 -3.87 5.63 17.05
CA SER A 8 -2.87 5.88 16.02
C SER A 8 -1.43 5.62 16.48
N ASP A 9 -1.24 5.09 17.66
CA ASP A 9 0.09 4.71 18.14
C ASP A 9 0.35 3.24 17.80
N PRO A 10 1.45 2.94 17.06
CA PRO A 10 1.85 1.56 16.83
C PRO A 10 2.03 0.85 18.19
N PRO A 11 1.65 -0.43 18.30
CA PRO A 11 1.89 -1.19 19.52
C PRO A 11 3.38 -1.15 19.84
N ALA A 12 3.70 -1.03 21.14
CA ALA A 12 5.07 -0.96 21.60
C ALA A 12 5.91 -2.08 20.94
N PRO A 13 7.02 -1.75 20.29
CA PRO A 13 7.82 -2.73 19.57
C PRO A 13 8.20 -3.84 20.51
N GLY A 14 7.87 -5.09 20.14
CA GLY A 14 8.40 -6.25 20.85
C GLY A 14 9.93 -6.12 20.82
N SER A 15 10.60 -6.46 21.92
CA SER A 15 12.07 -6.40 22.01
C SER A 15 12.69 -7.34 20.98
N LEU A 16 12.97 -6.82 19.77
CA LEU A 16 13.91 -7.49 18.91
C LEU A 16 15.28 -7.46 19.59
N PRO A 17 16.06 -8.52 19.47
CA PRO A 17 17.39 -8.54 20.02
C PRO A 17 18.19 -7.34 19.47
N SER A 18 18.80 -6.57 20.34
CA SER A 18 19.70 -5.45 19.99
C SER A 18 20.92 -5.89 19.17
N ASP A 19 21.14 -7.19 19.06
CA ASP A 19 22.24 -7.84 18.36
C ASP A 19 21.89 -8.36 16.95
N LEU A 20 20.74 -7.94 16.37
CA LEU A 20 20.27 -8.45 15.07
C LEU A 20 21.35 -8.34 13.96
N ARG A 21 22.14 -7.27 13.99
CA ARG A 21 23.27 -7.06 13.04
C ARG A 21 24.38 -8.10 13.15
N ALA A 22 24.55 -8.71 14.31
CA ALA A 22 25.58 -9.74 14.57
C ALA A 22 25.08 -11.17 14.29
N ARG A 23 23.81 -11.36 13.95
CA ARG A 23 23.19 -12.66 13.74
C ARG A 23 23.43 -13.24 12.37
N ALA A 24 23.34 -14.57 12.29
CA ALA A 24 23.34 -15.26 11.01
C ALA A 24 22.13 -14.85 10.15
N PRO A 25 22.26 -14.82 8.80
CA PRO A 25 21.18 -14.39 7.91
C PRO A 25 19.85 -15.12 8.13
N GLN A 26 19.88 -16.40 8.47
CA GLN A 26 18.68 -17.19 8.78
C GLN A 26 17.98 -16.76 10.08
N ASP A 27 18.71 -16.24 11.07
CA ASP A 27 18.15 -15.73 12.32
C ASP A 27 17.51 -14.38 12.10
N VAL A 28 18.12 -13.54 11.26
CA VAL A 28 17.54 -12.27 10.79
C VAL A 28 16.23 -12.55 10.06
N ARG A 29 16.20 -13.48 9.12
CA ARG A 29 14.97 -13.86 8.40
C ARG A 29 13.86 -14.30 9.34
N ARG A 30 14.17 -15.11 10.35
CA ARG A 30 13.20 -15.55 11.36
C ARG A 30 12.68 -14.37 12.20
N ALA A 31 13.55 -13.46 12.59
CA ALA A 31 13.17 -12.28 13.36
C ALA A 31 12.25 -11.34 12.56
N VAL A 32 12.58 -11.08 11.28
CA VAL A 32 11.74 -10.28 10.38
C VAL A 32 10.41 -10.96 10.13
N ALA A 33 10.38 -12.27 9.86
CA ALA A 33 9.14 -13.01 9.65
C ALA A 33 8.20 -12.92 10.88
N ALA A 34 8.74 -13.10 12.09
CA ALA A 34 7.95 -12.97 13.32
C ALA A 34 7.42 -11.53 13.54
N GLU A 35 8.18 -10.51 13.09
CA GLU A 35 7.73 -9.12 13.13
C GLU A 35 6.59 -8.86 12.14
N LEU A 36 6.71 -9.38 10.92
CA LEU A 36 5.65 -9.27 9.89
C LEU A 36 4.37 -9.97 10.36
N GLU A 37 4.44 -11.17 10.93
CA GLU A 37 3.28 -11.87 11.49
C GLU A 37 2.59 -11.10 12.62
N ARG A 38 3.36 -10.38 13.47
CA ARG A 38 2.77 -9.52 14.50
C ARG A 38 2.04 -8.33 13.89
N MET A 39 2.65 -7.74 12.88
CA MET A 39 2.06 -6.63 12.13
C MET A 39 0.76 -7.06 11.44
N GLU A 40 0.76 -8.19 10.73
CA GLU A 40 -0.45 -8.72 10.07
C GLU A 40 -1.62 -8.85 11.03
N ARG A 41 -1.36 -9.42 12.23
CA ARG A 41 -2.40 -9.57 13.26
C ARG A 41 -2.87 -8.26 13.87
N ALA A 42 -1.96 -7.29 14.03
CA ALA A 42 -2.28 -6.00 14.67
C ALA A 42 -3.04 -5.05 13.74
N GLU A 43 -2.69 -5.06 12.46
CA GLU A 43 -3.19 -4.14 11.44
C GLU A 43 -4.31 -4.74 10.58
N ASP A 44 -4.63 -6.03 10.80
CA ASP A 44 -5.59 -6.81 10.00
C ASP A 44 -5.26 -6.71 8.49
N VAL A 45 -4.02 -7.09 8.17
CA VAL A 45 -3.50 -7.09 6.80
C VAL A 45 -2.90 -8.46 6.47
N ARG A 46 -2.75 -8.74 5.19
CA ARG A 46 -1.99 -9.89 4.67
C ARG A 46 -0.83 -9.40 3.83
N VAL A 47 0.37 -9.80 4.20
CA VAL A 47 1.60 -9.49 3.44
C VAL A 47 1.63 -10.33 2.17
N LEU A 48 1.80 -9.68 1.02
CA LEU A 48 1.91 -10.30 -0.29
C LEU A 48 3.36 -10.51 -0.71
N LEU A 49 4.21 -9.53 -0.42
CA LEU A 49 5.65 -9.55 -0.66
C LEU A 49 6.33 -8.80 0.48
N ALA A 50 7.42 -9.33 1.01
CA ALA A 50 8.31 -8.61 1.91
C ALA A 50 9.76 -8.89 1.52
N VAL A 51 10.54 -7.83 1.35
CA VAL A 51 11.91 -7.87 0.83
C VAL A 51 12.83 -6.94 1.60
N GLU A 52 14.11 -7.20 1.53
CA GLU A 52 15.13 -6.22 1.88
C GLU A 52 15.28 -5.18 0.78
N SER A 53 15.49 -3.94 1.17
CA SER A 53 15.79 -2.80 0.30
C SER A 53 17.12 -2.15 0.71
N GLY A 54 17.41 -0.96 0.21
CA GLY A 54 18.55 -0.15 0.63
C GLY A 54 19.90 -0.81 0.41
N SER A 55 20.87 -0.43 1.25
CA SER A 55 22.28 -0.80 1.07
C SER A 55 22.54 -2.31 1.11
N ARG A 56 21.74 -3.08 1.87
CA ARG A 56 21.87 -4.54 1.96
C ARG A 56 21.45 -5.21 0.65
N ALA A 57 20.33 -4.81 0.12
CA ALA A 57 19.83 -5.34 -1.15
C ALA A 57 20.70 -4.89 -2.33
N TRP A 58 21.28 -3.69 -2.25
CA TRP A 58 22.19 -3.18 -3.29
C TRP A 58 23.61 -3.74 -3.21
N GLY A 59 23.93 -4.51 -2.14
CA GLY A 59 25.19 -5.25 -2.03
C GLY A 59 26.38 -4.45 -1.49
N PHE A 60 26.13 -3.30 -0.81
CA PHE A 60 27.19 -2.50 -0.18
C PHE A 60 26.89 -2.09 1.27
N ALA A 61 26.20 -2.96 1.99
CA ALA A 61 25.96 -2.75 3.40
C ALA A 61 27.28 -2.75 4.21
N SER A 62 27.38 -1.90 5.20
CA SER A 62 28.38 -1.96 6.26
C SER A 62 27.86 -2.78 7.44
N PRO A 63 28.73 -3.21 8.38
CA PRO A 63 28.30 -3.98 9.55
C PRO A 63 27.24 -3.28 10.42
N ASP A 64 27.21 -1.95 10.42
CA ASP A 64 26.27 -1.10 11.15
C ASP A 64 25.06 -0.64 10.32
N SER A 65 24.94 -1.07 9.07
CA SER A 65 23.75 -0.77 8.24
C SER A 65 22.49 -1.35 8.88
N ASP A 66 21.40 -0.59 8.84
CA ASP A 66 20.04 -1.02 9.21
C ASP A 66 19.49 -2.07 8.22
N PHE A 67 18.40 -2.68 8.62
CA PHE A 67 17.60 -3.56 7.77
C PHE A 67 16.40 -2.75 7.27
N ASP A 68 16.32 -2.56 5.96
CA ASP A 68 15.28 -1.83 5.26
C ASP A 68 14.23 -2.81 4.72
N VAL A 69 13.32 -3.27 5.57
CA VAL A 69 12.26 -4.20 5.17
C VAL A 69 11.12 -3.42 4.51
N ARG A 70 10.86 -3.75 3.26
CA ARG A 70 9.78 -3.17 2.47
C ARG A 70 8.78 -4.25 2.11
N PHE A 71 7.48 -3.94 2.20
CA PHE A 71 6.45 -4.92 1.93
C PHE A 71 5.27 -4.36 1.16
N VAL A 72 4.57 -5.24 0.45
CA VAL A 72 3.27 -4.99 -0.17
C VAL A 72 2.23 -5.81 0.58
N TYR A 73 1.11 -5.21 0.92
CA TYR A 73 0.05 -5.84 1.69
C TYR A 73 -1.33 -5.58 1.09
N VAL A 74 -2.29 -6.41 1.47
CA VAL A 74 -3.74 -6.19 1.23
C VAL A 74 -4.49 -6.17 2.55
N ARG A 75 -5.59 -5.44 2.57
CA ARG A 75 -6.59 -5.41 3.64
C ARG A 75 -7.82 -6.24 3.26
N PRO A 76 -8.70 -6.57 4.21
CA PRO A 76 -10.03 -7.12 3.88
C PRO A 76 -10.79 -6.22 2.90
N VAL A 77 -11.58 -6.82 2.01
CA VAL A 77 -12.31 -6.12 0.93
C VAL A 77 -13.14 -4.95 1.46
N GLU A 78 -13.76 -5.11 2.63
CA GLU A 78 -14.58 -4.09 3.29
C GLU A 78 -13.80 -2.80 3.57
N HIS A 79 -12.47 -2.90 3.68
CA HIS A 79 -11.61 -1.73 3.87
C HIS A 79 -11.61 -0.83 2.64
N TYR A 80 -11.57 -1.42 1.44
CA TYR A 80 -11.54 -0.70 0.17
C TYR A 80 -12.90 -0.11 -0.23
N LEU A 81 -13.98 -0.59 0.38
CA LEU A 81 -15.35 -0.12 0.15
C LEU A 81 -15.78 1.02 1.09
N ARG A 82 -14.89 1.56 1.91
CA ARG A 82 -15.16 2.68 2.80
C ARG A 82 -15.23 4.00 2.04
N LEU A 83 -16.07 4.91 2.52
CA LEU A 83 -16.15 6.27 1.96
C LEU A 83 -14.97 7.15 2.39
N GLU A 84 -14.43 6.91 3.58
CA GLU A 84 -13.23 7.60 4.06
C GLU A 84 -11.99 6.97 3.43
N PRO A 85 -11.14 7.76 2.74
CA PRO A 85 -9.91 7.25 2.17
C PRO A 85 -9.01 6.69 3.26
N ALA A 86 -8.56 5.46 3.08
CA ALA A 86 -7.62 4.83 3.98
C ALA A 86 -6.18 5.24 3.66
N ARG A 87 -5.27 5.09 4.63
CA ARG A 87 -3.84 5.24 4.39
C ARG A 87 -3.35 4.08 3.52
N ASP A 88 -2.63 4.40 2.48
CA ASP A 88 -2.04 3.47 1.52
C ASP A 88 -0.57 3.10 1.84
N VAL A 89 -0.06 3.59 2.98
CA VAL A 89 1.26 3.28 3.54
C VAL A 89 1.08 2.84 4.98
N LEU A 90 1.72 1.75 5.34
CA LEU A 90 1.80 1.26 6.70
C LEU A 90 3.26 1.34 7.16
N VAL A 91 3.53 2.23 8.13
CA VAL A 91 4.81 2.31 8.81
C VAL A 91 4.67 1.54 10.11
N TRP A 92 5.30 0.37 10.16
CA TRP A 92 5.18 -0.52 11.32
C TRP A 92 6.24 -0.24 12.37
N ARG A 93 7.48 -0.07 11.92
CA ARG A 93 8.62 0.11 12.81
C ARG A 93 9.69 0.95 12.13
N VAL A 94 10.24 1.92 12.87
CA VAL A 94 11.40 2.70 12.45
C VAL A 94 12.29 2.86 13.68
N ASP A 95 13.40 2.12 13.71
CA ASP A 95 14.43 2.26 14.74
C ASP A 95 15.84 2.19 14.11
N GLU A 96 16.88 2.22 14.95
CA GLU A 96 18.27 2.24 14.48
C GLU A 96 18.72 0.92 13.83
N VAL A 97 17.95 -0.16 13.94
CA VAL A 97 18.32 -1.50 13.48
C VAL A 97 17.40 -2.00 12.39
N LEU A 98 16.09 -1.69 12.50
CA LEU A 98 15.06 -2.23 11.63
C LEU A 98 14.07 -1.13 11.25
N ASP A 99 13.94 -0.92 9.97
CA ASP A 99 12.95 -0.03 9.35
C ASP A 99 11.98 -0.90 8.52
N VAL A 100 10.72 -0.96 8.95
CA VAL A 100 9.67 -1.79 8.34
C VAL A 100 8.52 -0.91 7.90
N ASP A 101 8.41 -0.68 6.61
CA ASP A 101 7.29 0.01 6.01
C ASP A 101 6.81 -0.69 4.73
N GLY A 102 5.56 -0.45 4.37
CA GLY A 102 4.97 -1.08 3.19
C GLY A 102 3.86 -0.29 2.55
N TRP A 103 3.52 -0.73 1.37
CA TRP A 103 2.49 -0.14 0.54
C TRP A 103 1.30 -1.07 0.40
N ASP A 104 0.10 -0.47 0.48
CA ASP A 104 -1.12 -1.16 0.08
C ASP A 104 -1.03 -1.61 -1.38
N ALA A 105 -1.63 -2.75 -1.71
CA ALA A 105 -1.61 -3.29 -3.07
C ALA A 105 -2.24 -2.32 -4.09
N ASP A 106 -3.25 -1.54 -3.71
CA ASP A 106 -3.82 -0.47 -4.52
C ASP A 106 -2.74 0.54 -4.91
N LYS A 107 -1.97 1.04 -3.95
CA LYS A 107 -0.85 1.93 -4.19
C LYS A 107 0.24 1.26 -5.03
N ALA A 108 0.62 0.03 -4.66
CA ALA A 108 1.67 -0.70 -5.36
C ALA A 108 1.34 -0.88 -6.85
N LEU A 109 0.10 -1.25 -7.19
CA LEU A 109 -0.35 -1.40 -8.58
C LEU A 109 -0.36 -0.06 -9.34
N ARG A 110 -0.78 1.05 -8.70
CA ARG A 110 -0.68 2.38 -9.32
C ARG A 110 0.77 2.79 -9.59
N LEU A 111 1.68 2.50 -8.66
CA LEU A 111 3.11 2.74 -8.82
C LEU A 111 3.71 1.83 -9.90
N LEU A 112 3.26 0.57 -9.99
CA LEU A 112 3.64 -0.36 -11.04
C LEU A 112 3.28 0.19 -12.42
N ARG A 113 2.02 0.62 -12.59
CA ARG A 113 1.55 1.23 -13.84
C ARG A 113 2.35 2.47 -14.23
N GLY A 114 2.77 3.27 -13.24
CA GLY A 114 3.64 4.43 -13.44
C GLY A 114 5.11 4.08 -13.62
N SER A 115 5.46 2.80 -13.67
CA SER A 115 6.85 2.31 -13.76
C SER A 115 7.76 2.89 -12.68
N ASN A 116 7.28 2.91 -11.43
CA ASN A 116 8.04 3.42 -10.29
C ASN A 116 9.25 2.51 -9.98
N PRO A 117 10.50 3.00 -10.08
CA PRO A 117 11.69 2.18 -9.90
C PRO A 117 11.79 1.49 -8.55
N SER A 118 11.32 2.10 -7.46
CA SER A 118 11.39 1.49 -6.13
C SER A 118 10.63 0.16 -6.08
N LEU A 119 9.45 0.08 -6.73
CA LEU A 119 8.71 -1.17 -6.78
C LEU A 119 9.43 -2.21 -7.64
N PHE A 120 10.01 -1.82 -8.77
CA PHE A 120 10.82 -2.73 -9.60
C PHE A 120 12.05 -3.21 -8.86
N GLU A 121 12.68 -2.39 -8.02
CA GLU A 121 13.77 -2.78 -7.12
C GLU A 121 13.27 -3.80 -6.08
N TRP A 122 12.09 -3.60 -5.46
CA TRP A 122 11.53 -4.58 -4.54
C TRP A 122 11.27 -5.93 -5.23
N LEU A 123 10.73 -5.91 -6.45
CA LEU A 123 10.51 -7.12 -7.25
C LEU A 123 11.82 -7.85 -7.60
N ALA A 124 12.93 -7.13 -7.72
CA ALA A 124 14.25 -7.65 -8.05
C ALA A 124 15.15 -7.88 -6.83
N SER A 125 14.66 -7.65 -5.61
CA SER A 125 15.48 -7.80 -4.40
C SER A 125 16.01 -9.24 -4.26
N PRO A 126 17.32 -9.42 -4.02
CA PRO A 126 17.91 -10.72 -3.83
C PRO A 126 17.58 -11.33 -2.45
N ILE A 127 16.99 -10.53 -1.54
CA ILE A 127 16.65 -10.95 -0.19
C ILE A 127 15.14 -10.83 -0.01
N VAL A 128 14.45 -11.96 -0.12
CA VAL A 128 13.01 -12.07 0.08
C VAL A 128 12.74 -12.66 1.46
N TYR A 129 11.94 -11.99 2.26
CA TYR A 129 11.51 -12.43 3.60
C TYR A 129 10.22 -13.23 3.56
N ALA A 130 9.25 -12.78 2.77
CA ALA A 130 7.97 -13.44 2.54
C ALA A 130 7.45 -13.16 1.12
N GLU A 131 6.78 -14.14 0.53
CA GLU A 131 6.06 -13.97 -0.73
C GLU A 131 4.84 -14.89 -0.77
N ASP A 132 3.67 -14.29 -0.95
CA ASP A 132 2.41 -15.00 -1.15
C ASP A 132 2.26 -15.41 -2.62
N ARG A 133 1.72 -16.59 -2.87
CA ARG A 133 1.51 -17.10 -4.25
C ARG A 133 0.63 -16.20 -5.11
N ALA A 134 -0.33 -15.50 -4.49
CA ALA A 134 -1.19 -14.56 -5.20
C ALA A 134 -0.40 -13.40 -5.82
N PHE A 135 0.80 -13.08 -5.30
CA PHE A 135 1.62 -12.00 -5.82
C PHE A 135 2.21 -12.27 -7.21
N ALA A 136 2.14 -13.50 -7.70
CA ALA A 136 2.61 -13.87 -9.04
C ALA A 136 1.94 -13.00 -10.14
N VAL A 137 0.68 -12.64 -9.99
CA VAL A 137 -0.04 -11.76 -10.94
C VAL A 137 0.62 -10.38 -11.06
N VAL A 138 1.17 -9.85 -9.97
CA VAL A 138 1.90 -8.56 -9.98
C VAL A 138 3.23 -8.70 -10.71
N ARG A 139 3.94 -9.81 -10.52
CA ARG A 139 5.19 -10.07 -11.22
C ARG A 139 5.00 -10.21 -12.74
N GLU A 140 3.94 -10.88 -13.17
CA GLU A 140 3.58 -10.98 -14.59
C GLU A 140 3.24 -9.60 -15.16
N LEU A 141 2.40 -8.85 -14.48
CA LEU A 141 1.99 -7.50 -14.89
C LEU A 141 3.17 -6.50 -14.93
N ALA A 142 4.21 -6.71 -14.12
CA ALA A 142 5.37 -5.83 -14.06
C ALA A 142 6.09 -5.72 -15.42
N ALA A 143 6.17 -6.80 -16.18
CA ALA A 143 6.81 -6.78 -17.50
C ALA A 143 6.01 -5.89 -18.49
N GLU A 144 4.68 -5.91 -18.40
CA GLU A 144 3.80 -5.08 -19.24
C GLU A 144 3.87 -3.59 -18.84
N CYS A 145 4.03 -3.30 -17.54
CA CYS A 145 4.03 -1.94 -16.98
C CYS A 145 5.37 -1.21 -17.09
N PHE A 146 6.45 -1.90 -17.45
CA PHE A 146 7.76 -1.27 -17.45
C PHE A 146 7.88 -0.23 -18.55
N SER A 147 8.21 1.02 -18.17
CA SER A 147 8.51 2.14 -19.05
C SER A 147 9.93 2.62 -18.83
N PRO A 148 10.85 2.40 -19.79
CA PRO A 148 12.20 2.91 -19.70
C PRO A 148 12.25 4.43 -19.51
N VAL A 149 11.36 5.16 -20.18
CA VAL A 149 11.28 6.63 -20.09
C VAL A 149 10.91 7.08 -18.68
N ALA A 150 9.85 6.50 -18.09
CA ALA A 150 9.40 6.86 -16.74
C ALA A 150 10.46 6.49 -15.68
N SER A 151 11.05 5.28 -15.78
CA SER A 151 12.11 4.82 -14.88
C SER A 151 13.35 5.69 -14.97
N ALA A 152 13.82 6.04 -16.20
CA ALA A 152 14.98 6.89 -16.38
C ALA A 152 14.77 8.30 -15.84
N HIS A 153 13.61 8.92 -16.05
CA HIS A 153 13.28 10.21 -15.44
C HIS A 153 13.35 10.19 -13.92
N HIS A 154 12.86 9.11 -13.30
CA HIS A 154 12.92 8.96 -11.84
C HIS A 154 14.38 8.84 -11.36
N TYR A 155 15.18 7.96 -11.94
CA TYR A 155 16.60 7.81 -11.58
C TYR A 155 17.41 9.09 -11.85
N LEU A 156 17.15 9.82 -12.94
CA LEU A 156 17.74 11.13 -13.20
C LEU A 156 17.40 12.14 -12.12
N SER A 157 16.14 12.17 -11.66
CA SER A 157 15.72 13.05 -10.56
C SER A 157 16.44 12.71 -9.26
N MET A 158 16.51 11.40 -8.92
CA MET A 158 17.27 10.93 -7.76
C MET A 158 18.75 11.29 -7.87
N GLY A 159 19.38 11.02 -9.00
CA GLY A 159 20.79 11.32 -9.24
C GLY A 159 21.10 12.81 -9.08
N ARG A 160 20.27 13.69 -9.63
CA ARG A 160 20.40 15.15 -9.48
C ARG A 160 20.28 15.60 -8.02
N ASN A 161 19.29 15.08 -7.30
CA ASN A 161 19.09 15.42 -5.89
C ASN A 161 20.25 14.93 -5.02
N HIS A 162 20.76 13.73 -5.28
CA HIS A 162 21.90 13.17 -4.56
C HIS A 162 23.18 13.95 -4.88
N LEU A 163 23.42 14.31 -6.14
CA LEU A 163 24.59 15.10 -6.56
C LEU A 163 24.57 16.49 -5.92
N ALA A 164 23.41 17.14 -5.82
CA ALA A 164 23.27 18.42 -5.13
C ALA A 164 23.68 18.33 -3.65
N ALA A 165 23.43 17.20 -3.00
CA ALA A 165 23.86 16.96 -1.61
C ALA A 165 25.36 16.71 -1.45
N LEU A 166 26.12 16.61 -2.55
CA LEU A 166 27.59 16.44 -2.59
C LEU A 166 28.32 17.77 -2.88
N ALA A 167 27.66 18.92 -2.75
CA ALA A 167 28.26 20.24 -3.01
C ALA A 167 29.19 20.73 -1.87
N GLY A 168 29.08 20.16 -0.65
CA GLY A 168 29.89 20.54 0.50
C GLY A 168 31.39 20.20 0.35
N GLU A 169 32.23 20.73 1.24
CA GLU A 169 33.66 20.38 1.31
C GLU A 169 33.86 18.95 1.81
N THR A 170 33.03 18.50 2.74
CA THR A 170 32.94 17.13 3.26
C THR A 170 31.61 16.53 2.90
N VAL A 171 31.62 15.29 2.45
CA VAL A 171 30.43 14.58 1.98
C VAL A 171 30.32 13.20 2.61
N ARG A 172 29.10 12.73 2.84
CA ARG A 172 28.87 11.38 3.33
C ARG A 172 29.18 10.36 2.24
N LEU A 173 29.98 9.37 2.56
CA LEU A 173 30.41 8.32 1.66
C LEU A 173 29.24 7.58 1.03
N LYS A 174 28.21 7.22 1.83
CA LYS A 174 27.00 6.58 1.32
C LYS A 174 26.29 7.41 0.24
N LYS A 175 26.36 8.75 0.30
CA LYS A 175 25.74 9.61 -0.71
C LYS A 175 26.45 9.50 -2.06
N CYS A 176 27.76 9.29 -2.08
CA CYS A 176 28.50 9.04 -3.32
C CYS A 176 28.01 7.74 -3.99
N LEU A 177 27.90 6.65 -3.20
CA LEU A 177 27.41 5.35 -3.70
C LEU A 177 25.96 5.42 -4.19
N TYR A 178 25.07 6.14 -3.46
CA TYR A 178 23.68 6.37 -3.86
C TYR A 178 23.57 7.19 -5.15
N THR A 179 24.41 8.23 -5.28
CA THR A 179 24.50 9.05 -6.51
C THR A 179 24.95 8.19 -7.69
N MET A 180 26.03 7.42 -7.49
CA MET A 180 26.57 6.51 -8.51
C MET A 180 25.49 5.52 -8.95
N ARG A 181 24.87 4.82 -8.01
CA ARG A 181 23.84 3.82 -8.33
C ARG A 181 22.67 4.40 -9.11
N ALA A 182 22.16 5.57 -8.71
CA ALA A 182 21.06 6.22 -9.43
C ALA A 182 21.44 6.58 -10.86
N ILE A 183 22.66 7.07 -11.08
CA ILE A 183 23.17 7.45 -12.43
C ILE A 183 23.36 6.19 -13.29
N LEU A 184 23.99 5.15 -12.74
CA LEU A 184 24.22 3.91 -13.48
C LEU A 184 22.91 3.18 -13.81
N ALA A 185 21.95 3.17 -12.88
CA ALA A 185 20.62 2.65 -13.13
C ALA A 185 19.90 3.42 -14.26
N ALA A 186 20.03 4.77 -14.28
CA ALA A 186 19.48 5.57 -15.36
C ALA A 186 20.12 5.24 -16.72
N ARG A 187 21.46 5.06 -16.77
CA ARG A 187 22.20 4.66 -17.97
C ARG A 187 21.76 3.31 -18.49
N TRP A 188 21.71 2.31 -17.58
CA TRP A 188 21.23 0.96 -17.89
C TRP A 188 19.83 0.97 -18.50
N VAL A 189 18.88 1.66 -17.84
CA VAL A 189 17.48 1.71 -18.30
C VAL A 189 17.35 2.31 -19.69
N VAL A 190 18.15 3.34 -20.01
CA VAL A 190 18.14 3.98 -21.33
C VAL A 190 18.79 3.07 -22.39
N ALA A 191 19.90 2.39 -22.05
CA ALA A 191 20.63 1.52 -22.96
C ALA A 191 19.88 0.20 -23.21
N GLU A 192 19.55 -0.53 -22.15
CA GLU A 192 19.01 -1.89 -22.21
C GLU A 192 17.48 -1.94 -22.32
N ARG A 193 16.79 -0.82 -22.01
CA ARG A 193 15.32 -0.73 -21.99
C ARG A 193 14.66 -1.77 -21.08
N ALA A 194 15.36 -2.11 -20.00
CA ALA A 194 14.97 -3.11 -19.00
C ALA A 194 15.15 -2.54 -17.59
N PRO A 195 14.48 -3.09 -16.56
CA PRO A 195 14.72 -2.72 -15.17
C PRO A 195 16.19 -2.84 -14.80
N ALA A 196 16.68 -1.87 -14.03
CA ALA A 196 18.09 -1.85 -13.63
C ALA A 196 18.40 -3.00 -12.65
N PRO A 197 19.59 -3.64 -12.75
CA PRO A 197 20.06 -4.59 -11.78
C PRO A 197 20.04 -4.04 -10.35
N MET A 198 19.68 -4.90 -9.39
CA MET A 198 19.60 -4.49 -7.99
C MET A 198 20.99 -4.22 -7.40
N LEU A 199 21.96 -5.07 -7.68
CA LEU A 199 23.30 -4.99 -7.14
C LEU A 199 24.12 -3.87 -7.81
N LEU A 200 24.74 -3.02 -7.00
CA LEU A 200 25.58 -1.93 -7.51
C LEU A 200 26.78 -2.47 -8.32
N ARG A 201 27.36 -3.61 -7.91
CA ARG A 201 28.50 -4.21 -8.65
C ARG A 201 28.14 -4.54 -10.09
N ASP A 202 26.92 -5.06 -10.33
CA ASP A 202 26.49 -5.45 -11.67
C ASP A 202 26.35 -4.20 -12.57
N LEU A 203 25.87 -3.09 -12.01
CA LEU A 203 25.82 -1.79 -12.68
C LEU A 203 27.21 -1.19 -12.93
N VAL A 204 28.12 -1.30 -11.96
CA VAL A 204 29.51 -0.85 -12.09
C VAL A 204 30.22 -1.64 -13.20
N ASP A 205 30.04 -2.95 -13.22
CA ASP A 205 30.68 -3.82 -14.21
C ASP A 205 30.19 -3.56 -15.63
N ALA A 206 28.90 -3.26 -15.79
CA ALA A 206 28.28 -3.01 -17.08
C ALA A 206 28.50 -1.57 -17.60
N GLU A 207 28.45 -0.58 -16.74
CA GLU A 207 28.25 0.83 -17.13
C GLU A 207 29.46 1.74 -16.85
N LEU A 208 30.44 1.30 -16.02
CA LEU A 208 31.60 2.12 -15.71
C LEU A 208 32.84 1.69 -16.47
N GLU A 209 33.63 2.73 -16.83
CA GLU A 209 34.96 2.59 -17.36
C GLU A 209 36.00 3.16 -16.40
N GLU A 210 37.29 2.85 -16.61
CA GLU A 210 38.36 3.47 -15.84
C GLU A 210 38.48 4.98 -16.19
N PRO A 211 38.81 5.84 -15.21
CA PRO A 211 39.23 5.51 -13.83
C PRO A 211 38.05 5.43 -12.82
N MET A 212 36.80 5.62 -13.25
CA MET A 212 35.64 5.60 -12.30
C MET A 212 35.37 4.23 -11.71
N LYS A 213 35.71 3.16 -12.40
CA LYS A 213 35.60 1.78 -11.87
C LYS A 213 36.53 1.57 -10.68
N GLY A 214 37.77 2.05 -10.76
CA GLY A 214 38.70 2.04 -9.63
C GLY A 214 38.20 2.89 -8.45
N LEU A 215 37.66 4.07 -8.71
CA LEU A 215 37.09 4.92 -7.66
C LEU A 215 35.86 4.27 -7.00
N ALA A 216 35.02 3.55 -7.75
CA ALA A 216 33.89 2.81 -7.20
C ALA A 216 34.34 1.74 -6.21
N ALA A 217 35.42 0.99 -6.54
CA ALA A 217 36.01 0.00 -5.66
C ALA A 217 36.53 0.64 -4.36
N GLU A 218 37.28 1.75 -4.47
CA GLU A 218 37.78 2.50 -3.29
C GLU A 218 36.63 2.98 -2.39
N LEU A 219 35.53 3.50 -2.97
CA LEU A 219 34.36 3.95 -2.21
C LEU A 219 33.66 2.79 -1.50
N LEU A 220 33.55 1.62 -2.14
CA LEU A 220 32.96 0.42 -1.54
C LEU A 220 33.80 -0.10 -0.37
N GLU A 221 35.13 -0.17 -0.52
CA GLU A 221 36.04 -0.56 0.56
C GLU A 221 35.97 0.43 1.74
N ALA A 222 36.00 1.73 1.44
CA ALA A 222 35.87 2.78 2.44
C ALA A 222 34.53 2.69 3.19
N LYS A 223 33.41 2.38 2.50
CA LYS A 223 32.09 2.21 3.12
C LYS A 223 32.08 1.00 4.06
N ALA A 224 32.67 -0.10 3.64
CA ALA A 224 32.75 -1.31 4.48
C ALA A 224 33.56 -1.06 5.78
N ALA A 225 34.60 -0.22 5.69
CA ALA A 225 35.48 0.11 6.83
C ALA A 225 34.91 1.21 7.75
N ALA A 226 34.32 2.28 7.18
CA ALA A 226 33.90 3.47 7.92
C ALA A 226 32.46 3.43 8.44
N GLY A 227 31.63 2.49 7.95
CA GLY A 227 30.23 2.36 8.35
C GLY A 227 29.30 3.44 7.78
N GLU A 228 28.10 3.57 8.38
CA GLU A 228 27.03 4.47 7.93
C GLU A 228 27.39 5.96 8.06
N ARG A 229 28.23 6.31 9.01
CA ARG A 229 28.63 7.71 9.29
C ARG A 229 29.89 8.13 8.57
N GLY A 230 30.46 7.27 7.71
CA GLY A 230 31.68 7.57 6.97
C GLY A 230 31.57 8.85 6.15
N GLU A 231 32.55 9.75 6.32
CA GLU A 231 32.68 11.01 5.58
C GLU A 231 34.04 11.06 4.87
N LEU A 232 34.08 11.81 3.79
CA LEU A 232 35.31 12.03 3.02
C LEU A 232 35.31 13.43 2.41
N PRO A 233 36.49 13.99 2.08
CA PRO A 233 36.56 15.21 1.30
C PRO A 233 35.84 15.04 -0.04
N ARG A 234 35.24 16.12 -0.51
CA ARG A 234 34.58 16.14 -1.82
C ARG A 234 35.54 15.69 -2.95
N ILE A 235 35.12 14.72 -3.73
CA ILE A 235 35.88 14.20 -4.86
C ILE A 235 35.47 14.95 -6.12
N ALA A 236 36.27 15.94 -6.54
CA ALA A 236 35.95 16.78 -7.71
C ALA A 236 35.77 15.95 -9.00
N ALA A 237 36.59 14.93 -9.21
CA ALA A 237 36.48 14.02 -10.35
C ALA A 237 35.17 13.26 -10.39
N PHE A 238 34.69 12.78 -9.21
CA PHE A 238 33.38 12.13 -9.08
C PHE A 238 32.23 13.07 -9.44
N ASN A 239 32.27 14.30 -8.91
CA ASN A 239 31.19 15.27 -9.18
C ASN A 239 31.16 15.68 -10.67
N ALA A 240 32.32 15.84 -11.30
CA ALA A 240 32.40 16.12 -12.72
C ALA A 240 31.87 14.96 -13.58
N TRP A 241 32.27 13.73 -13.26
CA TRP A 241 31.74 12.53 -13.91
C TRP A 241 30.23 12.44 -13.75
N ALA A 242 29.70 12.61 -12.52
CA ALA A 242 28.27 12.51 -12.22
C ALA A 242 27.45 13.54 -13.02
N ALA A 243 27.90 14.78 -13.05
CA ALA A 243 27.26 15.84 -13.83
C ALA A 243 27.24 15.51 -15.34
N GLY A 244 28.39 15.05 -15.89
CA GLY A 244 28.54 14.66 -17.30
C GLY A 244 27.61 13.46 -17.64
N ALA A 245 27.59 12.44 -16.78
CA ALA A 245 26.76 11.25 -16.97
C ALA A 245 25.25 11.60 -16.94
N LEU A 246 24.82 12.45 -16.00
CA LEU A 246 23.44 12.95 -15.95
C LEU A 246 23.04 13.71 -17.22
N ALA A 247 23.94 14.53 -17.77
CA ALA A 247 23.72 15.24 -19.02
C ALA A 247 23.60 14.28 -20.22
N GLN A 248 24.48 13.28 -20.31
CA GLN A 248 24.45 12.26 -21.37
C GLN A 248 23.13 11.47 -21.34
N VAL A 249 22.72 10.95 -20.15
CA VAL A 249 21.45 10.23 -20.02
C VAL A 249 20.26 11.11 -20.35
N THR A 250 20.30 12.40 -19.98
CA THR A 250 19.24 13.34 -20.32
C THR A 250 19.11 13.53 -21.82
N GLY A 251 20.23 13.61 -22.55
CA GLY A 251 20.26 13.69 -24.02
C GLY A 251 19.70 12.42 -24.65
N ALA A 252 20.20 11.25 -24.23
CA ALA A 252 19.77 9.97 -24.78
C ALA A 252 18.30 9.65 -24.51
N LEU A 253 17.75 10.14 -23.38
CA LEU A 253 16.35 9.97 -23.02
C LEU A 253 15.40 10.76 -23.94
N ALA A 254 15.87 11.88 -24.52
CA ALA A 254 15.05 12.70 -25.40
C ALA A 254 14.64 11.97 -26.71
N ASP A 255 15.40 10.93 -27.08
CA ASP A 255 15.15 10.13 -28.29
C ASP A 255 14.24 8.89 -27.99
N LEU A 256 13.81 8.70 -26.74
CA LEU A 256 12.98 7.56 -26.37
C LEU A 256 11.50 7.93 -26.31
N GLU A 257 10.69 7.13 -26.97
CA GLU A 257 9.23 7.22 -26.86
C GLU A 257 8.72 6.35 -25.68
N PRO A 258 7.83 6.89 -24.84
CA PRO A 258 7.21 6.07 -23.79
C PRO A 258 6.29 5.01 -24.41
N PRO A 259 6.25 3.78 -23.87
CA PRO A 259 5.29 2.79 -24.29
C PRO A 259 3.87 3.25 -23.92
N ALA A 260 2.86 2.71 -24.61
CA ALA A 260 1.48 2.92 -24.25
C ALA A 260 1.22 2.41 -22.81
N PRO A 261 0.54 3.19 -21.98
CA PRO A 261 0.27 2.76 -20.62
C PRO A 261 -0.66 1.55 -20.59
N VAL A 262 -0.40 0.61 -19.69
CA VAL A 262 -1.27 -0.54 -19.46
C VAL A 262 -2.69 -0.07 -19.08
N PRO A 263 -3.75 -0.63 -19.70
CA PRO A 263 -5.12 -0.29 -19.36
C PRO A 263 -5.44 -0.54 -17.87
N TRP A 264 -6.29 0.29 -17.29
CA TRP A 264 -6.68 0.16 -15.89
C TRP A 264 -7.35 -1.17 -15.57
N GLU A 265 -8.12 -1.70 -16.51
CA GLU A 265 -8.82 -2.97 -16.42
C GLU A 265 -7.88 -4.12 -16.07
N ARG A 266 -6.64 -4.11 -16.62
CA ARG A 266 -5.62 -5.12 -16.30
C ARG A 266 -5.13 -5.03 -14.86
N LEU A 267 -5.03 -3.79 -14.32
CA LEU A 267 -4.66 -3.59 -12.92
C LEU A 267 -5.80 -3.92 -11.97
N ASP A 268 -7.04 -3.61 -12.38
CA ASP A 268 -8.24 -3.95 -11.62
C ASP A 268 -8.41 -5.46 -11.51
N GLU A 269 -8.19 -6.22 -12.60
CA GLU A 269 -8.16 -7.68 -12.60
C GLU A 269 -7.11 -8.22 -11.61
N ALA A 270 -5.88 -7.69 -11.65
CA ALA A 270 -4.82 -8.08 -10.73
C ALA A 270 -5.18 -7.73 -9.27
N PHE A 271 -5.72 -6.55 -9.03
CA PHE A 271 -6.14 -6.13 -7.69
C PHE A 271 -7.25 -7.03 -7.14
N LEU A 272 -8.28 -7.33 -7.93
CA LEU A 272 -9.35 -8.25 -7.55
C LEU A 272 -8.82 -9.66 -7.24
N ALA A 273 -7.83 -10.14 -7.98
CA ALA A 273 -7.17 -11.42 -7.69
C ALA A 273 -6.42 -11.41 -6.36
N LEU A 274 -5.83 -10.26 -5.97
CA LEU A 274 -5.11 -10.11 -4.69
C LEU A 274 -6.06 -10.02 -3.49
N VAL A 275 -7.16 -9.28 -3.62
CA VAL A 275 -8.14 -9.07 -2.53
C VAL A 275 -9.26 -10.12 -2.52
N GLY A 276 -9.36 -10.94 -3.59
CA GLY A 276 -10.42 -11.92 -3.81
C GLY A 276 -10.49 -13.06 -2.78
N PRO A 277 -11.36 -14.06 -2.99
CA PRO A 277 -11.90 -14.97 -1.94
C PRO A 277 -10.89 -15.84 -1.19
N ALA A 278 -9.59 -15.81 -1.51
CA ALA A 278 -8.55 -16.36 -0.61
C ALA A 278 -8.42 -15.54 0.69
N ALA A 279 -8.77 -14.24 0.66
CA ALA A 279 -8.91 -13.40 1.84
C ALA A 279 -10.24 -13.60 2.58
N CYS A 280 -11.28 -14.11 1.88
CA CYS A 280 -12.60 -14.41 2.43
C CYS A 280 -12.74 -15.82 3.03
N ARG A 281 -11.70 -16.64 3.11
CA ARG A 281 -11.80 -18.00 3.68
C ARG A 281 -12.14 -18.07 5.17
N SER A 282 -12.24 -16.96 5.87
CA SER A 282 -12.76 -16.94 7.25
C SER A 282 -14.23 -16.57 7.39
N MET A 283 -14.95 -16.30 6.28
CA MET A 283 -16.36 -15.88 6.30
C MET A 283 -17.26 -16.64 5.33
N SER A 284 -17.03 -17.89 5.04
CA SER A 284 -17.96 -18.67 4.22
C SER A 284 -18.78 -19.67 5.03
N GLU A 285 -19.50 -19.19 6.06
CA GLU A 285 -20.79 -19.76 6.37
C GLU A 285 -21.85 -18.78 5.83
N HIS A 286 -22.36 -19.06 4.62
CA HIS A 286 -23.54 -18.36 4.13
C HIS A 286 -24.68 -18.62 5.10
N LEU A 287 -25.16 -17.56 5.75
CA LEU A 287 -26.26 -17.66 6.70
C LEU A 287 -27.52 -17.03 6.10
N LEU A 288 -28.58 -17.81 5.94
CA LEU A 288 -29.91 -17.31 5.66
C LEU A 288 -30.77 -17.40 6.93
N HIS A 289 -31.21 -16.26 7.43
CA HIS A 289 -31.96 -16.17 8.71
C HIS A 289 -31.24 -16.85 9.90
N GLY A 290 -29.91 -16.77 9.95
CA GLY A 290 -29.10 -17.35 11.03
C GLY A 290 -28.86 -18.87 10.89
N LYS A 291 -29.20 -19.49 9.78
CA LYS A 291 -28.92 -20.89 9.47
C LYS A 291 -27.87 -21.00 8.36
N PRO A 292 -26.87 -21.87 8.50
CA PRO A 292 -25.87 -22.07 7.46
C PRO A 292 -26.54 -22.61 6.17
N VAL A 293 -26.08 -22.07 5.03
CA VAL A 293 -26.52 -22.43 3.68
C VAL A 293 -25.32 -22.99 2.93
N THR A 294 -25.49 -24.14 2.28
CA THR A 294 -24.42 -24.76 1.48
C THR A 294 -24.35 -24.15 0.07
N ASP A 295 -23.17 -24.24 -0.55
CA ASP A 295 -22.96 -23.78 -1.95
C ASP A 295 -23.90 -24.49 -2.92
N GLU A 296 -24.22 -25.78 -2.70
CA GLU A 296 -25.17 -26.54 -3.49
C GLU A 296 -26.59 -25.95 -3.39
N GLN A 297 -26.97 -25.48 -2.21
CA GLN A 297 -28.25 -24.84 -1.97
C GLN A 297 -28.35 -23.47 -2.63
N ILE A 298 -27.25 -22.73 -2.67
CA ILE A 298 -27.13 -21.44 -3.38
C ILE A 298 -27.25 -21.69 -4.88
N GLN A 299 -26.55 -22.70 -5.43
CA GLN A 299 -26.61 -23.04 -6.84
C GLN A 299 -28.03 -23.48 -7.22
N MET A 300 -28.69 -24.28 -6.42
CA MET A 300 -30.07 -24.70 -6.66
C MET A 300 -31.03 -23.50 -6.74
N TRP A 301 -30.86 -22.48 -5.89
CA TRP A 301 -31.65 -21.25 -5.94
C TRP A 301 -31.31 -20.38 -7.17
N ALA A 302 -30.05 -20.38 -7.60
CA ALA A 302 -29.64 -19.70 -8.82
C ALA A 302 -30.29 -20.35 -10.07
N ASP A 303 -30.25 -21.68 -10.15
CA ASP A 303 -30.87 -22.44 -11.24
C ASP A 303 -32.42 -22.27 -11.26
N GLU A 304 -33.05 -22.22 -10.09
CA GLU A 304 -34.48 -21.93 -9.93
C GLU A 304 -34.83 -20.51 -10.38
N ALA A 305 -33.97 -19.52 -10.05
CA ALA A 305 -34.15 -18.14 -10.47
C ALA A 305 -33.99 -17.97 -11.98
N GLU A 306 -33.02 -18.68 -12.60
CA GLU A 306 -32.81 -18.69 -14.04
C GLU A 306 -33.96 -19.38 -14.79
N ALA A 307 -34.55 -20.43 -14.25
CA ALA A 307 -35.72 -21.08 -14.79
C ALA A 307 -37.00 -20.20 -14.76
N GLY A 308 -36.97 -19.16 -13.93
CA GLY A 308 -38.08 -18.22 -13.72
C GLY A 308 -39.12 -18.71 -12.73
N TYR A 309 -39.64 -17.80 -11.91
CA TYR A 309 -40.71 -18.09 -10.94
C TYR A 309 -42.08 -17.91 -11.58
N ASP A 310 -43.00 -18.86 -11.34
CA ASP A 310 -44.40 -18.66 -11.69
C ASP A 310 -44.98 -17.53 -10.81
N PRO A 311 -45.45 -16.42 -11.43
CA PRO A 311 -46.02 -15.30 -10.68
C PRO A 311 -47.20 -15.67 -9.78
N ALA A 312 -47.89 -16.80 -10.08
CA ALA A 312 -49.02 -17.28 -9.32
C ALA A 312 -48.62 -17.95 -8.00
N THR A 313 -47.36 -18.43 -7.90
CA THR A 313 -46.80 -19.08 -6.70
C THR A 313 -46.12 -18.12 -5.76
N LEU A 314 -45.79 -16.90 -6.21
CA LEU A 314 -45.14 -15.90 -5.38
C LEU A 314 -46.12 -15.34 -4.33
N PRO A 315 -45.65 -15.15 -3.08
CA PRO A 315 -46.46 -14.51 -2.06
C PRO A 315 -46.83 -13.10 -2.51
N LYS A 316 -48.11 -12.76 -2.46
CA LYS A 316 -48.60 -11.42 -2.85
C LYS A 316 -47.79 -10.36 -2.14
N PRO A 317 -47.28 -9.32 -2.82
CA PRO A 317 -46.53 -8.28 -2.18
C PRO A 317 -47.38 -7.67 -1.05
N ARG A 318 -46.83 -7.65 0.17
CA ARG A 318 -47.45 -6.95 1.28
C ARG A 318 -47.55 -5.48 0.87
N ARG A 319 -48.77 -4.93 0.85
CA ARG A 319 -48.96 -3.49 0.66
C ARG A 319 -48.03 -2.75 1.61
N GLY A 320 -47.40 -1.70 1.10
CA GLY A 320 -46.52 -0.85 1.89
C GLY A 320 -47.19 -0.41 3.20
N ARG A 321 -46.43 0.25 4.06
CA ARG A 321 -46.85 0.73 5.39
C ARG A 321 -48.28 1.27 5.34
N PRO A 322 -49.20 0.77 6.20
CA PRO A 322 -50.59 1.22 6.18
C PRO A 322 -50.66 2.75 6.30
N PRO A 323 -51.60 3.41 5.58
CA PRO A 323 -51.77 4.84 5.68
C PRO A 323 -52.10 5.23 7.15
N VAL A 324 -51.52 6.36 7.58
CA VAL A 324 -51.77 6.91 8.91
C VAL A 324 -52.98 7.84 8.78
N GLY A 325 -54.19 7.32 9.00
CA GLY A 325 -55.47 8.06 8.85
C GLY A 325 -56.22 7.72 7.55
N ASP A 326 -57.30 8.41 7.27
CA ASP A 326 -58.31 8.10 6.23
C ASP A 326 -57.94 8.58 4.83
N GLY A 327 -56.70 9.05 4.59
CA GLY A 327 -56.28 9.60 3.31
C GLY A 327 -54.76 9.69 3.10
N PRO A 328 -54.29 10.13 1.94
CA PRO A 328 -52.88 10.30 1.67
C PRO A 328 -52.29 11.36 2.61
N SER A 329 -51.21 11.02 3.32
CA SER A 329 -50.52 11.92 4.23
C SER A 329 -49.61 12.92 3.49
N THR A 330 -49.67 14.20 3.88
CA THR A 330 -48.79 15.26 3.39
C THR A 330 -47.57 15.37 4.34
N VAL A 331 -46.38 15.49 3.78
CA VAL A 331 -45.17 15.73 4.55
C VAL A 331 -45.04 17.23 4.79
N VAL A 332 -45.03 17.62 6.07
CA VAL A 332 -44.80 19.02 6.48
C VAL A 332 -43.46 19.08 7.22
N PRO A 333 -42.45 19.78 6.67
CA PRO A 333 -41.18 19.95 7.34
C PRO A 333 -41.27 20.97 8.47
N VAL A 334 -40.93 20.57 9.71
CA VAL A 334 -40.91 21.47 10.87
C VAL A 334 -39.51 21.45 11.49
N ARG A 335 -39.01 22.64 11.85
CA ARG A 335 -37.75 22.81 12.58
C ARG A 335 -38.05 23.06 14.07
N PHE A 336 -37.39 22.33 14.96
CA PHE A 336 -37.44 22.52 16.39
C PHE A 336 -36.14 23.08 16.91
N ASP A 337 -36.18 24.01 17.83
CA ASP A 337 -35.01 24.34 18.66
C ASP A 337 -34.70 23.21 19.67
N ALA A 338 -33.52 23.28 20.28
CA ALA A 338 -33.08 22.25 21.21
C ALA A 338 -33.96 22.10 22.44
N ALA A 339 -34.54 23.19 22.97
CA ALA A 339 -35.37 23.19 24.16
C ALA A 339 -36.73 22.53 23.86
N THR A 340 -37.39 22.92 22.77
CA THR A 340 -38.66 22.34 22.31
C THR A 340 -38.51 20.84 22.00
N LEU A 341 -37.38 20.44 21.38
CA LEU A 341 -37.12 19.05 21.07
C LEU A 341 -36.88 18.22 22.34
N ALA A 342 -36.18 18.79 23.33
CA ALA A 342 -35.97 18.13 24.61
C ALA A 342 -37.30 17.93 25.38
N ALA A 343 -38.17 18.95 25.41
CA ALA A 343 -39.49 18.89 26.04
C ALA A 343 -40.38 17.80 25.36
N LEU A 344 -40.38 17.76 24.01
CA LEU A 344 -41.13 16.75 23.25
C LEU A 344 -40.64 15.35 23.57
N ASN A 345 -39.33 15.11 23.64
CA ASN A 345 -38.76 13.80 23.95
C ASN A 345 -39.09 13.38 25.40
N ALA A 346 -38.99 14.28 26.36
CA ALA A 346 -39.32 14.00 27.75
C ALA A 346 -40.80 13.61 27.92
N ARG A 347 -41.70 14.32 27.23
CA ARG A 347 -43.14 14.02 27.25
C ARG A 347 -43.46 12.69 26.58
N ALA A 348 -42.83 12.41 25.41
CA ALA A 348 -42.98 11.15 24.70
C ALA A 348 -42.54 9.94 25.57
N GLN A 349 -41.42 10.10 26.30
CA GLN A 349 -40.95 9.09 27.23
C GLN A 349 -41.94 8.85 28.42
N ALA A 350 -42.48 9.92 28.95
CA ALA A 350 -43.48 9.82 30.03
C ALA A 350 -44.79 9.13 29.59
N GLU A 351 -45.18 9.28 28.32
CA GLU A 351 -46.37 8.68 27.73
C GLU A 351 -46.10 7.32 27.05
N GLY A 352 -44.89 6.81 27.10
CA GLY A 352 -44.51 5.51 26.52
C GLY A 352 -44.45 5.48 25.00
N ILE A 353 -44.35 6.64 24.33
CA ILE A 353 -44.29 6.75 22.87
C ILE A 353 -42.85 6.58 22.41
N GLN A 354 -42.57 5.47 21.72
CA GLN A 354 -41.20 5.11 21.32
C GLN A 354 -40.71 5.82 20.05
N ASN A 355 -41.63 6.37 19.23
CA ASN A 355 -41.33 6.93 17.93
C ASN A 355 -41.56 8.46 17.88
N ARG A 356 -40.51 9.22 17.59
CA ARG A 356 -40.57 10.72 17.53
C ARG A 356 -41.65 11.24 16.58
N SER A 357 -41.85 10.63 15.44
CA SER A 357 -42.90 11.02 14.50
C SER A 357 -44.32 10.81 15.07
N GLU A 358 -44.48 9.82 15.94
CA GLU A 358 -45.71 9.56 16.62
C GLU A 358 -45.96 10.54 17.78
N ALA A 359 -44.91 10.89 18.51
CA ALA A 359 -44.95 11.96 19.51
C ALA A 359 -45.35 13.30 18.94
N ILE A 360 -44.79 13.68 17.78
CA ILE A 360 -45.16 14.91 17.07
C ILE A 360 -46.63 14.87 16.64
N ARG A 361 -47.10 13.76 16.08
CA ARG A 361 -48.51 13.59 15.71
C ARG A 361 -49.46 13.67 16.91
N ALA A 362 -49.09 13.05 18.03
CA ALA A 362 -49.83 13.10 19.25
C ALA A 362 -49.95 14.54 19.80
N ALA A 363 -48.84 15.27 19.82
CA ALA A 363 -48.80 16.65 20.22
C ALA A 363 -49.67 17.55 19.31
N VAL A 364 -49.60 17.36 17.98
CA VAL A 364 -50.43 18.12 17.01
C VAL A 364 -51.91 17.77 17.15
N ARG A 365 -52.28 16.52 17.35
CA ARG A 365 -53.67 16.13 17.59
C ARG A 365 -54.20 16.72 18.88
N ALA A 366 -53.46 16.67 19.99
CA ALA A 366 -53.83 17.27 21.24
C ALA A 366 -54.04 18.80 21.11
N TRP A 367 -53.15 19.48 20.41
CA TRP A 367 -53.24 20.90 20.14
C TRP A 367 -54.43 21.26 19.26
N ALA A 368 -54.69 20.45 18.22
CA ALA A 368 -55.80 20.66 17.27
C ALA A 368 -57.18 20.14 17.79
N HIS A 369 -57.22 19.59 19.00
CA HIS A 369 -58.45 18.98 19.58
C HIS A 369 -59.08 17.89 18.69
N ILE A 370 -58.27 17.16 17.95
CA ILE A 370 -58.70 16.02 17.11
C ILE A 370 -58.54 14.72 17.93
N ALA A 371 -59.62 13.99 18.08
CA ALA A 371 -59.65 12.73 18.80
C ALA A 371 -58.92 11.58 18.08
#